data_ef6d9c14442cf805b834e7362e26bd27
#
_entry.id   ef6d9c14442cf805b834e7362e26bd27
#
_cell.length_a   1.000
_cell.length_b   1.000
_cell.length_c   1.000
_cell.angle_alpha   90.00
_cell.angle_beta   90.00
_cell.angle_gamma   90.00
#
_symmetry.space_group_name_H-M   'P 1'
#
loop_
_entity.id
_entity.type
_entity.pdbx_description
1 polymer ?
#
loop_
_entity_poly.entity_id
_entity_poly.type
_entity_poly.pdbx_seq_one_letter_code
_entity_poly.pdbx_strand_id
1 'polypeptide(L)'
;MINFDEKMKRLTKVNGYLGSAILNYTGETLYVENEHTGTDIAYAATIFNDAFRTISETCLDIGFAEAASLETRTQDGHVMLVKSAGEHHGNTFAKIDLFCVFRDDGNIALAKMIIEKAAKEISDELARI
;
A
#
# COMPACT_ATOMS: atom_id res chain seq x y z
N MET A 1 16.62 -8.45 9.04
CA MET A 1 16.22 -7.71 7.84
C MET A 1 14.89 -8.25 7.32
N ILE A 2 14.03 -7.38 6.84
CA ILE A 2 12.70 -7.78 6.39
C ILE A 2 12.79 -8.42 5.01
N ASN A 3 12.17 -9.58 4.86
CA ASN A 3 12.00 -10.22 3.56
C ASN A 3 10.64 -9.81 2.99
N PHE A 4 10.64 -8.74 2.20
CA PHE A 4 9.39 -8.21 1.62
C PHE A 4 8.74 -9.21 0.67
N ASP A 5 9.51 -9.97 -0.10
CA ASP A 5 8.96 -10.97 -1.02
C ASP A 5 8.12 -12.00 -0.25
N GLU A 6 8.61 -12.45 0.89
CA GLU A 6 7.89 -13.39 1.74
C GLU A 6 6.60 -12.77 2.29
N LYS A 7 6.69 -11.52 2.77
CA LYS A 7 5.53 -10.83 3.34
C LYS A 7 4.44 -10.59 2.30
N MET A 8 4.83 -10.37 1.05
CA MET A 8 3.89 -10.06 -0.03
C MET A 8 3.46 -11.29 -0.84
N LYS A 9 4.02 -12.45 -0.55
CA LYS A 9 3.82 -13.67 -1.35
C LYS A 9 2.34 -14.04 -1.52
N ARG A 10 1.55 -13.96 -0.45
CA ARG A 10 0.13 -14.31 -0.51
C ARG A 10 -0.64 -13.34 -1.40
N LEU A 11 -0.28 -12.06 -1.36
CA LEU A 11 -0.95 -11.04 -2.18
C LEU A 11 -0.75 -11.32 -3.67
N THR A 12 0.45 -11.69 -4.09
CA THR A 12 0.76 -11.94 -5.49
C THR A 12 -0.02 -13.12 -6.08
N LYS A 13 -0.60 -13.96 -5.24
CA LYS A 13 -1.38 -15.13 -5.65
C LYS A 13 -2.88 -14.88 -5.69
N VAL A 14 -3.34 -13.71 -5.26
CA VAL A 14 -4.76 -13.38 -5.29
C VAL A 14 -5.21 -13.17 -6.73
N ASN A 15 -6.36 -13.74 -7.07
CA ASN A 15 -6.93 -13.58 -8.42
C ASN A 15 -7.10 -12.10 -8.76
N GLY A 16 -6.59 -11.71 -9.91
CA GLY A 16 -6.64 -10.34 -10.40
C GLY A 16 -5.43 -9.48 -10.07
N TYR A 17 -4.48 -10.00 -9.29
CA TYR A 17 -3.29 -9.25 -8.91
C TYR A 17 -2.47 -8.81 -10.13
N LEU A 18 -2.05 -7.54 -10.15
CA LEU A 18 -1.24 -6.97 -11.24
C LEU A 18 0.10 -6.40 -10.77
N GLY A 19 0.18 -5.92 -9.55
CA GLY A 19 1.43 -5.38 -9.03
C GLY A 19 1.26 -4.73 -7.68
N SER A 20 2.37 -4.46 -7.00
CA SER A 20 2.36 -3.85 -5.68
C SER A 20 3.67 -3.15 -5.36
N ALA A 21 3.62 -2.27 -4.38
CA ALA A 21 4.80 -1.56 -3.88
C ALA A 21 4.60 -1.22 -2.40
N ILE A 22 5.71 -1.03 -1.71
CA ILE A 22 5.72 -0.57 -0.32
C ILE A 22 6.62 0.65 -0.27
N LEU A 23 6.11 1.73 0.33
CA LEU A 23 6.85 2.97 0.50
C LEU A 23 6.98 3.27 1.98
N ASN A 24 8.08 3.94 2.35
CA ASN A 24 8.26 4.39 3.72
C ASN A 24 7.60 5.76 3.92
N TYR A 25 7.70 6.31 5.13
CA TYR A 25 7.05 7.57 5.48
C TYR A 25 7.57 8.78 4.67
N THR A 26 8.76 8.68 4.08
CA THR A 26 9.30 9.76 3.23
C THR A 26 8.91 9.60 1.77
N GLY A 27 8.22 8.51 1.43
CA GLY A 27 7.83 8.25 0.03
C GLY A 27 8.84 7.43 -0.76
N GLU A 28 9.90 6.95 -0.11
CA GLU A 28 10.87 6.08 -0.78
C GLU A 28 10.30 4.69 -0.98
N THR A 29 10.57 4.09 -2.14
CA THR A 29 10.16 2.73 -2.45
C THR A 29 11.07 1.72 -1.75
N LEU A 30 10.47 0.88 -0.90
CA LEU A 30 11.17 -0.20 -0.20
C LEU A 30 11.06 -1.52 -0.96
N TYR A 31 9.99 -1.67 -1.76
CA TYR A 31 9.68 -2.90 -2.46
C TYR A 31 8.78 -2.57 -3.65
N VAL A 32 9.01 -3.24 -4.77
CA VAL A 32 8.13 -3.14 -5.94
C VAL A 32 8.10 -4.48 -6.68
N GLU A 33 6.91 -4.85 -7.13
CA GLU A 33 6.70 -6.03 -7.96
C GLU A 33 5.69 -5.67 -9.04
N ASN A 34 6.03 -5.87 -10.32
CA ASN A 34 5.20 -5.45 -11.44
C ASN A 34 5.21 -6.43 -12.61
N GLU A 35 5.48 -7.71 -12.36
CA GLU A 35 5.65 -8.69 -13.44
C GLU A 35 4.37 -9.01 -14.22
N HIS A 36 3.22 -8.58 -13.74
CA HIS A 36 1.92 -8.89 -14.34
C HIS A 36 1.28 -7.71 -15.08
N THR A 37 2.02 -6.63 -15.30
CA THR A 37 1.49 -5.45 -15.98
C THR A 37 2.60 -4.73 -16.73
N GLY A 38 2.23 -4.00 -17.79
CA GLY A 38 3.14 -3.11 -18.48
C GLY A 38 3.24 -1.73 -17.82
N THR A 39 2.52 -1.50 -16.73
CA THR A 39 2.53 -0.24 -16.00
C THR A 39 3.75 -0.14 -15.10
N ASP A 40 4.31 1.06 -14.99
CA ASP A 40 5.38 1.35 -14.03
C ASP A 40 4.77 1.46 -12.63
N ILE A 41 4.78 0.36 -11.89
CA ILE A 41 4.17 0.29 -10.56
C ILE A 41 4.86 1.21 -9.57
N ALA A 42 6.18 1.33 -9.63
CA ALA A 42 6.92 2.22 -8.74
C ALA A 42 6.48 3.68 -8.93
N TYR A 43 6.34 4.11 -10.18
CA TYR A 43 5.87 5.46 -10.49
C TYR A 43 4.42 5.66 -10.02
N ALA A 44 3.54 4.71 -10.34
CA ALA A 44 2.14 4.78 -9.93
C ALA A 44 2.01 4.85 -8.40
N ALA A 45 2.78 4.03 -7.68
CA ALA A 45 2.77 4.03 -6.21
C ALA A 45 3.16 5.40 -5.65
N THR A 46 4.17 6.04 -6.23
CA THR A 46 4.61 7.37 -5.79
C THR A 46 3.50 8.41 -5.95
N ILE A 47 2.81 8.39 -7.09
CA ILE A 47 1.72 9.34 -7.35
C ILE A 47 0.53 9.08 -6.43
N PHE A 48 0.14 7.81 -6.26
CA PHE A 48 -0.94 7.46 -5.34
C PHE A 48 -0.59 7.78 -3.89
N ASN A 49 0.67 7.62 -3.51
CA ASN A 49 1.13 7.98 -2.17
C ASN A 49 0.99 9.49 -1.92
N ASP A 50 1.34 10.31 -2.90
CA ASP A 50 1.18 11.77 -2.80
C ASP A 50 -0.29 12.16 -2.66
N ALA A 51 -1.17 11.55 -3.46
CA ALA A 51 -2.62 11.78 -3.38
C ALA A 51 -3.17 11.34 -2.02
N PHE A 52 -2.73 10.20 -1.52
CA PHE A 52 -3.13 9.68 -0.22
C PHE A 52 -2.71 10.61 0.91
N ARG A 53 -1.50 11.16 0.84
CA ARG A 53 -1.01 12.14 1.82
C ARG A 53 -1.89 13.39 1.84
N THR A 54 -2.26 13.90 0.66
CA THR A 54 -3.16 15.05 0.55
C THR A 54 -4.52 14.76 1.18
N ILE A 55 -5.06 13.57 0.93
CA ILE A 55 -6.32 13.14 1.54
C ILE A 55 -6.19 13.06 3.05
N SER A 56 -5.09 12.50 3.57
CA SER A 56 -4.84 12.43 5.02
C SER A 56 -4.78 13.83 5.66
N GLU A 57 -4.09 14.77 5.02
CA GLU A 57 -4.02 16.15 5.50
C GLU A 57 -5.39 16.79 5.54
N THR A 58 -6.21 16.54 4.54
CA THR A 58 -7.59 17.06 4.50
C THR A 58 -8.41 16.45 5.64
N CYS A 59 -8.26 15.16 5.91
CA CYS A 59 -8.95 14.52 7.04
C CYS A 59 -8.61 15.20 8.36
N LEU A 60 -7.31 15.48 8.58
CA LEU A 60 -6.88 16.20 9.78
C LEU A 60 -7.45 17.61 9.84
N ASP A 61 -7.49 18.31 8.71
CA ASP A 61 -7.97 19.69 8.63
C ASP A 61 -9.45 19.82 9.01
N ILE A 62 -10.25 18.79 8.74
CA ILE A 62 -11.67 18.78 9.09
C ILE A 62 -11.95 18.12 10.44
N GLY A 63 -10.89 17.85 11.22
CA GLY A 63 -11.03 17.40 12.60
C GLY A 63 -11.06 15.89 12.80
N PHE A 64 -10.69 15.11 11.76
CA PHE A 64 -10.61 13.65 11.85
C PHE A 64 -9.14 13.21 12.03
N ALA A 65 -8.92 11.92 12.17
CA ALA A 65 -7.58 11.34 12.13
C ALA A 65 -7.10 11.20 10.69
N GLU A 66 -5.85 10.83 10.50
CA GLU A 66 -5.29 10.56 9.17
C GLU A 66 -6.06 9.43 8.48
N ALA A 67 -6.06 9.44 7.15
CA ALA A 67 -6.68 8.38 6.37
C ALA A 67 -5.96 7.04 6.61
N ALA A 68 -6.73 5.97 6.75
CA ALA A 68 -6.18 4.62 6.94
C ALA A 68 -5.97 3.90 5.61
N SER A 69 -6.79 4.19 4.61
CA SER A 69 -6.75 3.52 3.32
C SER A 69 -7.39 4.36 2.23
N LEU A 70 -7.08 4.02 0.99
CA LEU A 70 -7.67 4.64 -0.19
C LEU A 70 -7.98 3.54 -1.20
N GLU A 71 -9.17 3.58 -1.78
CA GLU A 71 -9.54 2.69 -2.87
C GLU A 71 -9.95 3.54 -4.06
N THR A 72 -9.40 3.23 -5.22
CA THR A 72 -9.74 3.89 -6.48
C THR A 72 -10.12 2.84 -7.51
N ARG A 73 -11.25 3.03 -8.19
CA ARG A 73 -11.66 2.16 -9.29
C ARG A 73 -11.64 2.97 -10.59
N THR A 74 -11.01 2.42 -11.61
CA THR A 74 -11.00 3.07 -12.92
C THR A 74 -12.18 2.58 -13.76
N GLN A 75 -12.52 3.39 -14.75
CA GLN A 75 -13.64 3.05 -15.65
C GLN A 75 -13.32 1.85 -16.55
N ASP A 76 -12.04 1.53 -16.73
CA ASP A 76 -11.59 0.42 -17.56
C ASP A 76 -11.30 -0.86 -16.75
N GLY A 77 -11.74 -0.92 -15.51
CA GLY A 77 -11.75 -2.17 -14.75
C GLY A 77 -10.52 -2.45 -13.90
N HIS A 78 -9.88 -1.42 -13.37
CA HIS A 78 -8.76 -1.59 -12.44
C HIS A 78 -9.13 -1.08 -11.06
N VAL A 79 -8.54 -1.68 -10.03
CA VAL A 79 -8.69 -1.26 -8.64
C VAL A 79 -7.30 -0.99 -8.06
N MET A 80 -7.10 0.20 -7.53
CA MET A 80 -5.90 0.54 -6.80
C MET A 80 -6.24 0.70 -5.33
N LEU A 81 -5.42 0.11 -4.47
CA LEU A 81 -5.60 0.15 -3.02
C LEU A 81 -4.33 0.70 -2.39
N VAL A 82 -4.49 1.62 -1.42
CA VAL A 82 -3.40 2.07 -0.56
C VAL A 82 -3.80 1.77 0.87
N LYS A 83 -2.93 1.12 1.62
CA LYS A 83 -3.14 0.83 3.04
C LYS A 83 -1.95 1.37 3.83
N SER A 84 -2.25 2.26 4.78
CA SER A 84 -1.24 2.79 5.69
C SER A 84 -1.17 1.95 6.95
N ALA A 85 0.03 1.78 7.48
CA ALA A 85 0.23 1.11 8.77
C ALA A 85 1.40 1.75 9.51
N GLY A 86 1.33 1.67 10.85
CA GLY A 86 2.37 2.22 11.72
C GLY A 86 2.17 3.68 12.03
N GLU A 87 2.98 4.16 12.95
CA GLU A 87 2.98 5.55 13.38
C GLU A 87 4.37 6.12 13.21
N HIS A 88 4.46 7.41 13.03
CA HIS A 88 5.76 8.05 12.80
C HIS A 88 6.14 9.08 13.87
N HIS A 89 5.57 9.01 15.05
CA HIS A 89 6.05 9.85 16.14
C HIS A 89 7.03 9.04 17.00
N GLY A 90 8.22 9.56 17.14
CA GLY A 90 9.31 8.87 17.84
C GLY A 90 10.10 7.97 16.92
N ASN A 91 9.50 6.89 16.42
CA ASN A 91 10.14 5.99 15.47
C ASN A 91 9.47 6.10 14.10
N THR A 92 10.03 6.94 13.24
CA THR A 92 9.47 7.23 11.92
C THR A 92 9.59 6.06 10.94
N PHE A 93 10.45 5.10 11.20
CA PHE A 93 10.68 3.96 10.30
C PHE A 93 9.53 2.95 10.32
N ALA A 94 8.67 3.01 11.33
CA ALA A 94 7.55 2.08 11.44
C ALA A 94 6.40 2.40 10.50
N LYS A 95 6.30 3.64 9.99
CA LYS A 95 5.20 4.02 9.11
C LYS A 95 5.49 3.63 7.67
N ILE A 96 4.55 2.91 7.08
CA ILE A 96 4.62 2.50 5.66
C ILE A 96 3.27 2.70 4.99
N ASP A 97 3.30 2.79 3.66
CA ASP A 97 2.14 2.73 2.80
C ASP A 97 2.32 1.58 1.82
N LEU A 98 1.33 0.70 1.77
CA LEU A 98 1.31 -0.44 0.85
C LEU A 98 0.35 -0.13 -0.28
N PHE A 99 0.86 -0.16 -1.53
CA PHE A 99 0.08 0.11 -2.74
C PHE A 99 -0.06 -1.18 -3.54
N CYS A 100 -1.24 -1.45 -4.10
CA CYS A 100 -1.42 -2.57 -5.00
C CYS A 100 -2.46 -2.28 -6.08
N VAL A 101 -2.33 -2.99 -7.19
CA VAL A 101 -3.20 -2.86 -8.36
C VAL A 101 -3.78 -4.22 -8.71
N PHE A 102 -5.08 -4.24 -8.95
CA PHE A 102 -5.84 -5.44 -9.30
C PHE A 102 -6.75 -5.17 -10.49
N ARG A 103 -7.13 -6.23 -11.21
CA ARG A 103 -8.31 -6.17 -12.07
C ARG A 103 -9.55 -6.18 -11.17
N ASP A 104 -10.60 -5.45 -11.59
CA ASP A 104 -11.83 -5.35 -10.78
C ASP A 104 -12.62 -6.67 -10.71
N ASP A 105 -12.37 -7.63 -11.62
CA ASP A 105 -12.95 -8.96 -11.56
C ASP A 105 -12.20 -9.91 -10.61
N GLY A 106 -11.14 -9.44 -9.96
CA GLY A 106 -10.38 -10.22 -9.01
C GLY A 106 -11.02 -10.30 -7.63
N ASN A 107 -10.36 -11.01 -6.73
CA ASN A 107 -10.84 -11.17 -5.36
C ASN A 107 -10.38 -10.00 -4.48
N ILE A 108 -11.03 -8.86 -4.64
CA ILE A 108 -10.65 -7.62 -3.96
C ILE A 108 -10.84 -7.73 -2.44
N ALA A 109 -11.89 -8.43 -2.00
CA ALA A 109 -12.15 -8.61 -0.56
C ALA A 109 -10.99 -9.36 0.10
N LEU A 110 -10.51 -10.43 -0.52
CA LEU A 110 -9.36 -11.18 -0.01
C LEU A 110 -8.09 -10.33 -0.05
N ALA A 111 -7.88 -9.56 -1.12
CA ALA A 111 -6.75 -8.65 -1.23
C ALA A 111 -6.73 -7.67 -0.06
N LYS A 112 -7.87 -7.07 0.28
CA LYS A 112 -7.97 -6.13 1.41
C LYS A 112 -7.58 -6.76 2.74
N MET A 113 -8.00 -8.00 2.98
CA MET A 113 -7.63 -8.72 4.20
C MET A 113 -6.13 -8.97 4.26
N ILE A 114 -5.55 -9.38 3.15
CA ILE A 114 -4.12 -9.69 3.09
C ILE A 114 -3.27 -8.43 3.27
N ILE A 115 -3.61 -7.33 2.58
CA ILE A 115 -2.80 -6.11 2.70
C ILE A 115 -2.88 -5.50 4.09
N GLU A 116 -4.02 -5.60 4.77
CA GLU A 116 -4.15 -5.13 6.14
C GLU A 116 -3.19 -5.87 7.06
N LYS A 117 -3.17 -7.18 6.95
CA LYS A 117 -2.27 -8.02 7.76
C LYS A 117 -0.80 -7.80 7.39
N ALA A 118 -0.49 -7.80 6.10
CA ALA A 118 0.89 -7.62 5.62
C ALA A 118 1.45 -6.27 6.03
N ALA A 119 0.67 -5.20 5.85
CA ALA A 119 1.11 -3.85 6.22
C ALA A 119 1.42 -3.76 7.71
N LYS A 120 0.56 -4.34 8.55
CA LYS A 120 0.77 -4.35 10.01
C LYS A 120 2.03 -5.14 10.37
N GLU A 121 2.22 -6.32 9.81
CA GLU A 121 3.39 -7.15 10.08
C GLU A 121 4.69 -6.46 9.69
N ILE A 122 4.71 -5.83 8.52
CA ILE A 122 5.91 -5.11 8.04
C ILE A 122 6.19 -3.92 8.94
N SER A 123 5.17 -3.14 9.29
CA SER A 123 5.34 -2.01 10.20
C SER A 123 5.86 -2.45 11.56
N ASP A 124 5.32 -3.53 12.12
CA ASP A 124 5.76 -4.07 13.40
C ASP A 124 7.23 -4.51 13.35
N GLU A 125 7.66 -5.12 12.25
CA GLU A 125 9.08 -5.51 12.09
C GLU A 125 9.99 -4.29 11.97
N LEU A 126 9.59 -3.27 11.22
CA LEU A 126 10.36 -2.03 11.09
C LEU A 126 10.51 -1.33 12.44
N ALA A 127 9.50 -1.39 13.28
CA ALA A 127 9.52 -0.77 14.61
C ALA A 127 10.55 -1.44 15.54
N ARG A 128 10.97 -2.66 15.24
CA ARG A 128 11.95 -3.40 16.05
C ARG A 128 13.41 -3.19 15.63
N ILE A 129 13.63 -2.50 14.54
CA ILE A 129 14.96 -2.23 14.01
C ILE A 129 15.64 -1.03 14.77
#